data_535341e09a5a9bd38d4abbd3e16f49a7
#
_entry.id   535341e09a5a9bd38d4abbd3e16f49a7
#
_cell.length_a   1.000
_cell.length_b   1.000
_cell.length_c   1.000
_cell.angle_alpha   90.00
_cell.angle_beta   90.00
_cell.angle_gamma   90.00
#
_symmetry.space_group_name_H-M   'P 1'
#
loop_
_entity.id
_entity.type
_entity.pdbx_description
1 polymer ?
#
loop_
_entity_poly.entity_id
_entity_poly.type
_entity_poly.pdbx_seq_one_letter_code
_entity_poly.pdbx_strand_id
1 'polypeptide(L)'
;AAADEKTTAAEMKALKARGINTLLPDYPQPYWFYTLADRTGFYVVDCAAIYAPDARDDRSVGGTPSNDPRLTDEYLGRVKAMYHRSRNHTSIIGFALGRDSGNGYNMYKAYQWLKSVEPSKPVFYVGADGEWNSDAIPFRMQ
;
A
#
# COMPACT_ATOMS: atom_id res chain seq x y z
N ALA A 1 0.76 -8.39 19.06
CA ALA A 1 1.96 -7.69 19.54
C ALA A 1 2.74 -7.11 18.37
N ALA A 2 3.30 -5.92 18.56
CA ALA A 2 4.14 -5.31 17.54
C ALA A 2 5.41 -6.16 17.35
N ALA A 3 5.75 -6.44 16.09
CA ALA A 3 7.01 -7.10 15.78
C ALA A 3 8.18 -6.20 16.14
N ASP A 4 9.22 -6.76 16.72
CA ASP A 4 10.45 -6.02 16.97
C ASP A 4 11.44 -6.18 15.82
N GLU A 5 12.43 -5.30 15.76
CA GLU A 5 13.42 -5.28 14.70
C GLU A 5 14.20 -6.59 14.60
N LYS A 6 14.63 -7.13 15.74
CA LYS A 6 15.42 -8.35 15.79
C LYS A 6 14.64 -9.56 15.25
N THR A 7 13.40 -9.73 15.66
CA THR A 7 12.53 -10.82 15.20
C THR A 7 12.28 -10.68 13.70
N THR A 8 11.98 -9.48 13.24
CA THR A 8 11.72 -9.20 11.82
C THR A 8 12.97 -9.47 10.97
N ALA A 9 14.15 -9.08 11.45
CA ALA A 9 15.41 -9.38 10.76
C ALA A 9 15.63 -10.88 10.59
N ALA A 10 15.34 -11.68 11.62
CA ALA A 10 15.44 -13.13 11.55
C ALA A 10 14.43 -13.73 10.57
N GLU A 11 13.20 -13.22 10.55
CA GLU A 11 12.17 -13.65 9.60
C GLU A 11 12.56 -13.31 8.16
N MET A 12 13.09 -12.12 7.90
CA MET A 12 13.57 -11.72 6.58
C MET A 12 14.70 -12.64 6.11
N LYS A 13 15.64 -12.96 6.98
CA LYS A 13 16.73 -13.87 6.65
C LYS A 13 16.20 -15.26 6.27
N ALA A 14 15.22 -15.77 6.99
CA ALA A 14 14.59 -17.05 6.69
C ALA A 14 13.85 -17.00 5.34
N LEU A 15 13.14 -15.92 5.05
CA LEU A 15 12.46 -15.72 3.76
C LEU A 15 13.44 -15.68 2.60
N LYS A 16 14.56 -14.96 2.76
CA LYS A 16 15.62 -14.91 1.73
C LYS A 16 16.19 -16.27 1.44
N ALA A 17 16.43 -17.09 2.45
CA ALA A 17 16.92 -18.44 2.29
C ALA A 17 15.95 -19.32 1.49
N ARG A 18 14.67 -18.98 1.46
CA ARG A 18 13.64 -19.64 0.67
C ARG A 18 13.43 -19.01 -0.72
N GLY A 19 14.23 -18.03 -1.10
CA GLY A 19 14.14 -17.36 -2.40
C GLY A 19 13.09 -16.25 -2.47
N ILE A 20 12.53 -15.82 -1.33
CA ILE A 20 11.56 -14.72 -1.27
C ILE A 20 12.31 -13.41 -1.12
N ASN A 21 12.00 -12.43 -1.99
CA ASN A 21 12.68 -11.13 -1.98
C ASN A 21 11.74 -9.93 -1.98
N THR A 22 10.42 -10.15 -1.94
CA THR A 22 9.43 -9.06 -1.97
C THR A 22 8.46 -9.19 -0.82
N LEU A 23 8.20 -8.08 -0.14
CA LEU A 23 7.31 -7.99 1.01
C LEU A 23 6.13 -7.08 0.68
N LEU A 24 4.93 -7.49 1.09
CA LEU A 24 3.69 -6.75 0.88
C LEU A 24 2.99 -6.54 2.23
N PRO A 25 3.44 -5.59 3.05
CA PRO A 25 2.76 -5.31 4.31
C PRO A 25 1.33 -4.80 4.06
N ASP A 26 0.42 -5.18 4.95
CA ASP A 26 -1.00 -4.81 4.85
C ASP A 26 -1.31 -3.43 5.43
N TYR A 27 -0.34 -2.81 6.09
CA TYR A 27 -0.49 -1.53 6.76
C TYR A 27 0.89 -0.88 6.94
N PRO A 28 0.94 0.42 7.28
CA PRO A 28 2.21 1.11 7.50
C PRO A 28 3.06 0.43 8.57
N GLN A 29 4.34 0.29 8.28
CA GLN A 29 5.29 -0.36 9.15
C GLN A 29 6.08 0.66 9.97
N PRO A 30 6.75 0.25 11.07
CA PRO A 30 7.69 1.10 11.78
C PRO A 30 8.85 1.52 10.88
N TYR A 31 9.45 2.67 11.18
CA TYR A 31 10.57 3.22 10.39
C TYR A 31 11.69 2.19 10.15
N TRP A 32 12.07 1.45 11.18
CA TRP A 32 13.16 0.50 11.09
C TRP A 32 12.90 -0.64 10.09
N PHE A 33 11.63 -0.95 9.80
CA PHE A 33 11.27 -1.98 8.83
C PHE A 33 11.80 -1.62 7.44
N TYR A 34 11.57 -0.39 7.00
CA TYR A 34 12.01 0.06 5.67
C TYR A 34 13.53 0.13 5.58
N THR A 35 14.18 0.64 6.61
CA THR A 35 15.65 0.67 6.69
C THR A 35 16.23 -0.75 6.65
N LEU A 36 15.60 -1.67 7.35
CA LEU A 36 16.01 -3.08 7.34
C LEU A 36 15.83 -3.70 5.96
N ALA A 37 14.72 -3.45 5.29
CA ALA A 37 14.46 -3.92 3.94
C ALA A 37 15.50 -3.37 2.94
N ASP A 38 15.81 -2.07 3.02
CA ASP A 38 16.86 -1.44 2.20
C ASP A 38 18.19 -2.16 2.37
N ARG A 39 18.56 -2.42 3.61
CA ARG A 39 19.86 -2.98 3.98
C ARG A 39 19.99 -4.45 3.61
N THR A 40 18.90 -5.20 3.67
CA THR A 40 18.91 -6.65 3.42
C THR A 40 18.53 -7.02 1.99
N GLY A 41 18.25 -6.03 1.14
CA GLY A 41 17.96 -6.27 -0.28
C GLY A 41 16.56 -6.80 -0.55
N PHE A 42 15.60 -6.54 0.34
CA PHE A 42 14.19 -6.81 0.05
C PHE A 42 13.58 -5.69 -0.76
N TYR A 43 12.60 -6.06 -1.60
CA TYR A 43 11.70 -5.13 -2.24
C TYR A 43 10.41 -5.04 -1.42
N VAL A 44 9.82 -3.85 -1.39
CA VAL A 44 8.59 -3.60 -0.62
C VAL A 44 7.56 -2.91 -1.50
N VAL A 45 6.35 -3.42 -1.50
CA VAL A 45 5.16 -2.69 -1.94
C VAL A 45 4.49 -2.17 -0.68
N ASP A 46 4.63 -0.86 -0.43
CA ASP A 46 4.10 -0.26 0.80
C ASP A 46 2.59 -0.10 0.72
N CYS A 47 1.93 0.00 1.87
CA CYS A 47 0.48 0.05 1.95
C CYS A 47 0.02 1.22 2.81
N ALA A 48 -0.96 1.98 2.33
CA ALA A 48 -1.56 3.04 3.11
C ALA A 48 -2.46 2.49 4.22
N ALA A 49 -2.68 3.31 5.25
CA ALA A 49 -3.51 2.95 6.41
C ALA A 49 -5.00 3.06 6.09
N ILE A 50 -5.48 2.25 5.13
CA ILE A 50 -6.88 2.22 4.70
C ILE A 50 -7.36 0.78 4.72
N TYR A 51 -8.45 0.55 5.46
CA TYR A 51 -9.16 -0.73 5.46
C TYR A 51 -10.58 -0.51 5.98
N ALA A 52 -11.59 -0.77 5.14
CA ALA A 52 -12.99 -0.64 5.51
C ALA A 52 -13.83 -1.64 4.68
N PRO A 53 -13.87 -2.90 5.08
CA PRO A 53 -14.50 -3.95 4.27
C PRO A 53 -16.03 -4.00 4.40
N ASP A 54 -16.61 -3.45 5.47
CA ASP A 54 -18.00 -3.73 5.84
C ASP A 54 -19.02 -3.24 4.81
N ALA A 55 -18.79 -2.09 4.18
CA ALA A 55 -19.71 -1.52 3.19
C ALA A 55 -19.08 -1.45 1.80
N ARG A 56 -18.14 -2.35 1.51
CA ARG A 56 -17.31 -2.27 0.32
C ARG A 56 -18.11 -2.27 -1.01
N ASP A 57 -19.26 -2.90 -1.03
CA ASP A 57 -20.06 -3.02 -2.26
C ASP A 57 -21.12 -1.92 -2.40
N ASP A 58 -21.33 -1.11 -1.37
CA ASP A 58 -22.29 -0.01 -1.39
C ASP A 58 -21.63 1.28 -1.84
N ARG A 59 -21.80 1.61 -3.11
CA ARG A 59 -21.21 2.81 -3.72
C ARG A 59 -22.08 4.06 -3.61
N SER A 60 -23.17 4.01 -2.87
CA SER A 60 -23.97 5.19 -2.59
C SER A 60 -23.26 6.14 -1.63
N VAL A 61 -23.66 7.40 -1.62
CA VAL A 61 -23.18 8.37 -0.65
C VAL A 61 -23.61 7.92 0.75
N GLY A 62 -22.62 7.76 1.64
CA GLY A 62 -22.87 7.20 2.99
C GLY A 62 -22.75 5.68 3.06
N GLY A 63 -22.50 5.01 1.95
CA GLY A 63 -22.15 3.58 1.88
C GLY A 63 -20.67 3.35 2.17
N THR A 64 -19.91 2.82 1.17
CA THR A 64 -18.47 2.66 1.41
C THR A 64 -17.80 4.01 1.68
N PRO A 65 -16.92 4.09 2.71
CA PRO A 65 -16.13 5.29 2.96
C PRO A 65 -15.29 5.72 1.76
N SER A 66 -14.90 4.78 0.89
CA SER A 66 -14.16 5.07 -0.34
C SER A 66 -14.91 5.95 -1.32
N ASN A 67 -16.23 6.04 -1.20
CA ASN A 67 -17.08 6.89 -2.05
C ASN A 67 -17.82 7.96 -1.26
N ASP A 68 -17.38 8.28 -0.06
CA ASP A 68 -17.96 9.32 0.79
C ASP A 68 -17.16 10.62 0.62
N PRO A 69 -17.76 11.69 0.03
CA PRO A 69 -17.03 12.95 -0.20
C PRO A 69 -16.57 13.62 1.08
N ARG A 70 -17.20 13.32 2.25
CA ARG A 70 -16.77 13.85 3.54
C ARG A 70 -15.41 13.29 3.98
N LEU A 71 -14.98 12.17 3.40
CA LEU A 71 -13.74 11.46 3.77
C LEU A 71 -12.63 11.60 2.72
N THR A 72 -12.83 12.40 1.67
CA THR A 72 -11.84 12.53 0.59
C THR A 72 -10.49 12.99 1.13
N ASP A 73 -10.47 14.03 1.96
CA ASP A 73 -9.22 14.55 2.52
C ASP A 73 -8.52 13.54 3.43
N GLU A 74 -9.29 12.76 4.19
CA GLU A 74 -8.72 11.72 5.04
C GLU A 74 -8.06 10.60 4.20
N TYR A 75 -8.74 10.13 3.16
CA TYR A 75 -8.20 9.11 2.27
C TYR A 75 -6.93 9.58 1.57
N LEU A 76 -6.98 10.78 0.99
CA LEU A 76 -5.80 11.39 0.37
C LEU A 76 -4.68 11.58 1.38
N GLY A 77 -4.99 12.04 2.59
CA GLY A 77 -4.01 12.24 3.65
C GLY A 77 -3.27 10.96 4.02
N ARG A 78 -3.97 9.84 4.11
CA ARG A 78 -3.37 8.54 4.42
C ARG A 78 -2.44 8.04 3.29
N VAL A 79 -2.84 8.22 2.06
CA VAL A 79 -2.00 7.85 0.90
C VAL A 79 -0.78 8.77 0.80
N LYS A 80 -0.96 10.07 1.00
CA LYS A 80 0.15 11.04 1.02
C LYS A 80 1.14 10.74 2.14
N ALA A 81 0.65 10.39 3.33
CA ALA A 81 1.50 10.01 4.47
C ALA A 81 2.37 8.79 4.14
N MET A 82 1.79 7.77 3.52
CA MET A 82 2.55 6.62 3.03
C MET A 82 3.65 7.04 2.06
N TYR A 83 3.31 7.80 1.05
CA TYR A 83 4.26 8.22 0.02
C TYR A 83 5.42 9.01 0.62
N HIS A 84 5.13 10.02 1.44
CA HIS A 84 6.16 10.87 2.04
C HIS A 84 7.07 10.11 2.99
N ARG A 85 6.53 9.12 3.71
CA ARG A 85 7.32 8.25 4.58
C ARG A 85 8.26 7.36 3.80
N SER A 86 7.80 6.81 2.68
CA SER A 86 8.46 5.67 2.01
C SER A 86 9.27 6.07 0.79
N ARG A 87 9.04 7.22 0.18
CA ARG A 87 9.59 7.58 -1.14
C ARG A 87 11.11 7.54 -1.24
N ASN A 88 11.82 7.73 -0.14
CA ASN A 88 13.28 7.78 -0.11
C ASN A 88 13.93 6.43 0.20
N HIS A 89 13.14 5.38 0.40
CA HIS A 89 13.67 4.04 0.65
C HIS A 89 13.87 3.30 -0.68
N THR A 90 15.09 2.79 -0.89
CA THR A 90 15.43 2.08 -2.12
C THR A 90 14.70 0.77 -2.28
N SER A 91 14.24 0.17 -1.19
CA SER A 91 13.43 -1.05 -1.20
C SER A 91 12.04 -0.87 -1.82
N ILE A 92 11.50 0.35 -1.83
CA ILE A 92 10.14 0.61 -2.30
C ILE A 92 10.08 0.51 -3.83
N ILE A 93 9.31 -0.46 -4.33
CA ILE A 93 9.11 -0.67 -5.77
C ILE A 93 7.68 -0.37 -6.24
N GLY A 94 6.76 -0.14 -5.32
CA GLY A 94 5.37 0.15 -5.63
C GLY A 94 4.59 0.51 -4.38
N PHE A 95 3.34 0.89 -4.58
CA PHE A 95 2.44 1.32 -3.51
C PHE A 95 1.08 0.66 -3.66
N ALA A 96 0.50 0.21 -2.54
CA ALA A 96 -0.89 -0.18 -2.46
C ALA A 96 -1.70 0.96 -1.82
N LEU A 97 -2.84 1.30 -2.40
CA LEU A 97 -3.70 2.38 -1.88
C LEU A 97 -4.34 2.04 -0.54
N GLY A 98 -4.25 0.81 -0.13
CA GLY A 98 -4.80 0.31 1.11
C GLY A 98 -5.21 -1.15 0.96
N ARG A 99 -5.77 -1.70 2.03
CA ARG A 99 -6.52 -2.94 1.97
C ARG A 99 -7.92 -2.64 1.46
N ASP A 100 -8.73 -3.67 1.21
CA ASP A 100 -10.04 -3.50 0.61
C ASP A 100 -10.94 -2.56 1.43
N SER A 101 -11.42 -1.52 0.76
CA SER A 101 -12.37 -0.53 1.28
C SER A 101 -13.47 -0.26 0.25
N GLY A 102 -13.68 -1.20 -0.69
CA GLY A 102 -14.51 -0.93 -1.85
C GLY A 102 -13.88 0.12 -2.76
N ASN A 103 -14.61 0.59 -3.75
CA ASN A 103 -14.08 1.54 -4.70
C ASN A 103 -14.99 2.75 -4.86
N GLY A 104 -14.42 3.86 -5.26
CA GLY A 104 -15.15 5.07 -5.51
C GLY A 104 -14.24 6.29 -5.62
N TYR A 105 -14.85 7.45 -5.54
CA TYR A 105 -14.21 8.72 -5.82
C TYR A 105 -12.89 8.92 -5.04
N ASN A 106 -12.88 8.58 -3.75
CA ASN A 106 -11.70 8.81 -2.90
C ASN A 106 -10.50 7.97 -3.36
N MET A 107 -10.75 6.74 -3.80
CA MET A 107 -9.70 5.88 -4.29
C MET A 107 -9.24 6.28 -5.70
N TYR A 108 -10.14 6.77 -6.56
CA TYR A 108 -9.76 7.33 -7.85
C TYR A 108 -8.84 8.54 -7.66
N LYS A 109 -9.19 9.45 -6.77
CA LYS A 109 -8.39 10.64 -6.48
C LYS A 109 -7.04 10.28 -5.88
N ALA A 110 -7.00 9.31 -4.98
CA ALA A 110 -5.76 8.82 -4.38
C ALA A 110 -4.82 8.22 -5.44
N TYR A 111 -5.36 7.40 -6.34
CA TYR A 111 -4.58 6.84 -7.45
C TYR A 111 -4.02 7.94 -8.34
N GLN A 112 -4.86 8.88 -8.77
CA GLN A 112 -4.44 9.98 -9.63
C GLN A 112 -3.35 10.82 -8.99
N TRP A 113 -3.49 11.13 -7.70
CA TRP A 113 -2.47 11.91 -6.98
C TRP A 113 -1.13 11.17 -6.96
N LEU A 114 -1.16 9.91 -6.58
CA LEU A 114 0.07 9.12 -6.44
C LEU A 114 0.77 8.96 -7.79
N LYS A 115 0.05 8.68 -8.86
CA LYS A 115 0.62 8.61 -10.21
C LYS A 115 1.17 9.96 -10.68
N SER A 116 0.62 11.08 -10.21
CA SER A 116 1.10 12.41 -10.57
C SER A 116 2.46 12.72 -9.94
N VAL A 117 2.72 12.23 -8.71
CA VAL A 117 3.97 12.50 -7.99
C VAL A 117 5.02 11.39 -8.18
N GLU A 118 4.59 10.19 -8.54
CA GLU A 118 5.49 9.05 -8.72
C GLU A 118 5.06 8.19 -9.92
N PRO A 119 5.18 8.71 -11.15
CA PRO A 119 4.68 7.99 -12.33
C PRO A 119 5.48 6.72 -12.67
N SER A 120 6.70 6.59 -12.13
CA SER A 120 7.58 5.47 -12.45
C SER A 120 7.30 4.19 -11.66
N LYS A 121 6.49 4.26 -10.60
CA LYS A 121 6.20 3.10 -9.77
C LYS A 121 4.75 2.66 -9.90
N PRO A 122 4.49 1.36 -9.91
CA PRO A 122 3.11 0.87 -9.98
C PRO A 122 2.33 1.19 -8.70
N VAL A 123 1.06 1.43 -8.88
CA VAL A 123 0.09 1.66 -7.79
C VAL A 123 -0.99 0.59 -7.92
N PHE A 124 -1.18 -0.17 -6.85
CA PHE A 124 -2.12 -1.28 -6.80
C PHE A 124 -3.27 -0.97 -5.86
N TYR A 125 -4.45 -1.49 -6.18
CA TYR A 125 -5.56 -1.46 -5.26
C TYR A 125 -6.47 -2.67 -5.46
N VAL A 126 -6.54 -3.54 -4.46
CA VAL A 126 -7.36 -4.76 -4.51
C VAL A 126 -8.85 -4.45 -4.64
N GLY A 127 -9.32 -3.39 -4.00
CA GLY A 127 -10.74 -2.98 -4.06
C GLY A 127 -11.14 -2.32 -5.37
N ALA A 128 -10.21 -2.14 -6.32
CA ALA A 128 -10.55 -1.63 -7.64
C ALA A 128 -11.39 -2.62 -8.46
N ASP A 129 -11.28 -3.92 -8.17
CA ASP A 129 -12.05 -4.98 -8.82
C ASP A 129 -11.97 -4.90 -10.36
N GLY A 130 -10.75 -4.65 -10.87
CA GLY A 130 -10.51 -4.56 -12.32
C GLY A 130 -10.75 -3.18 -12.91
N GLU A 131 -11.13 -2.18 -12.12
CA GLU A 131 -11.26 -0.82 -12.61
C GLU A 131 -9.88 -0.17 -12.82
N TRP A 132 -9.89 1.02 -13.45
CA TRP A 132 -8.67 1.67 -13.95
C TRP A 132 -7.70 2.15 -12.86
N ASN A 133 -8.13 2.27 -11.62
CA ASN A 133 -7.32 2.80 -10.51
C ASN A 133 -6.50 1.71 -9.79
N SER A 134 -5.99 0.78 -10.54
CA SER A 134 -4.99 -0.19 -10.11
C SER A 134 -4.16 -0.60 -11.31
N ASP A 135 -2.85 -0.45 -11.22
CA ASP A 135 -1.94 -0.82 -12.31
C ASP A 135 -1.85 -2.34 -12.44
N ALA A 136 -1.47 -2.80 -13.63
CA ALA A 136 -1.11 -4.19 -13.83
C ALA A 136 0.16 -4.52 -13.03
N ILE A 137 0.21 -5.72 -12.47
CA ILE A 137 1.37 -6.18 -11.70
C ILE A 137 2.52 -6.45 -12.69
N PRO A 138 3.62 -5.66 -12.64
CA PRO A 138 4.71 -5.79 -13.61
C PRO A 138 5.69 -6.92 -13.27
N PHE A 139 5.46 -7.63 -12.18
CA PHE A 139 6.31 -8.72 -11.71
C PHE A 139 5.44 -9.86 -11.19
N ARG A 140 6.03 -11.06 -11.16
CA ARG A 140 5.32 -12.23 -10.65
C ARG A 140 5.30 -12.19 -9.12
N MET A 141 4.11 -12.14 -8.55
CA MET A 141 3.91 -12.27 -7.11
C MET A 141 3.70 -13.74 -6.75
N GLN A 142 4.39 -14.17 -5.73
CA GLN A 142 4.28 -15.53 -5.22
C GLN A 142 3.66 -15.54 -3.83
#